data_a4d71c09ed518672e56102f1791d102c
#
_entry.id   a4d71c09ed518672e56102f1791d102c
#
_cell.length_a   1.000
_cell.length_b   1.000
_cell.length_c   1.000
_cell.angle_alpha   90.00
_cell.angle_beta   90.00
_cell.angle_gamma   90.00
#
_symmetry.space_group_name_H-M   'P 1'
#
loop_
_entity.id
_entity.type
_entity.pdbx_description
1 polymer ?
#
loop_
_entity_poly.entity_id
_entity_poly.type
_entity_poly.pdbx_seq_one_letter_code
_entity_poly.pdbx_strand_id
1 'polypeptide(L)'
;MDYFKIEMKRIILLMCMMACFLSFSDIVSGKRIQVRGIAKKEIMPNSAKVQLTIQTEDKNLDKASKENAQKLEKFKSLLSKSGARYDKINSTSYSTDKSYDWDTEVINKGEKEFKTVLSVEADNISLNSLKDFLSVLANEKIYEVKRNAQGVNIFEIEMRDESPKAAYQKALDKFNGLQQKLSSKGLRDKIKIVGFTNDEVSLEKRESVKKEINTVTHTIEVETRDMKNIGNIISVAQILGIGTNGYIEYDIDNKQKLEDELYENAYKEALKKAQVILGKTDLNLKNPVTITDKSQGVIRPYSDYNYNYYGNVLTDSKILEKSEKELLDKVSEKRIVVNPRKLDISKMVYIEFEMN
;
A
#
# COMPACT_ATOMS: atom_id res chain seq x y z
N MET A 1 -74.49 -45.49 -22.10
CA MET A 1 -74.29 -44.88 -20.76
C MET A 1 -73.02 -43.99 -20.73
N ASP A 2 -72.09 -44.15 -21.67
CA ASP A 2 -70.84 -43.42 -21.66
C ASP A 2 -70.92 -42.04 -22.37
N TYR A 3 -71.79 -41.89 -23.30
CA TYR A 3 -71.97 -40.58 -23.99
C TYR A 3 -72.50 -39.49 -23.05
N PHE A 4 -73.38 -39.82 -22.15
CA PHE A 4 -73.91 -38.87 -21.16
C PHE A 4 -72.90 -38.44 -20.11
N LYS A 5 -71.91 -39.27 -19.80
CA LYS A 5 -70.82 -38.96 -18.85
C LYS A 5 -69.77 -38.01 -19.51
N ILE A 6 -69.55 -38.11 -20.80
CA ILE A 6 -68.60 -37.25 -21.51
C ILE A 6 -69.17 -35.83 -21.68
N GLU A 7 -70.45 -35.73 -21.99
CA GLU A 7 -71.12 -34.41 -22.12
C GLU A 7 -71.22 -33.70 -20.74
N MET A 8 -71.53 -34.41 -19.68
CA MET A 8 -71.55 -33.85 -18.33
C MET A 8 -70.17 -33.35 -17.88
N LYS A 9 -69.07 -34.06 -18.20
CA LYS A 9 -67.70 -33.61 -17.90
C LYS A 9 -67.33 -32.36 -18.68
N ARG A 10 -67.78 -32.22 -19.97
CA ARG A 10 -67.56 -31.02 -20.78
C ARG A 10 -68.34 -29.81 -20.24
N ILE A 11 -69.57 -30.00 -19.78
CA ILE A 11 -70.37 -28.92 -19.16
C ILE A 11 -69.77 -28.47 -17.84
N ILE A 12 -69.28 -29.40 -17.01
CA ILE A 12 -68.60 -29.07 -15.74
C ILE A 12 -67.29 -28.34 -16.03
N LEU A 13 -66.51 -28.75 -17.02
CA LEU A 13 -65.27 -28.10 -17.41
C LEU A 13 -65.52 -26.67 -17.94
N LEU A 14 -66.59 -26.47 -18.73
CA LEU A 14 -67.01 -25.16 -19.19
C LEU A 14 -67.52 -24.25 -18.08
N MET A 15 -68.25 -24.78 -17.10
CA MET A 15 -68.68 -24.06 -15.89
C MET A 15 -67.48 -23.66 -15.02
N CYS A 16 -66.49 -24.55 -14.82
CA CYS A 16 -65.28 -24.22 -14.12
C CYS A 16 -64.44 -23.16 -14.84
N MET A 17 -64.32 -23.22 -16.17
CA MET A 17 -63.68 -22.17 -16.95
C MET A 17 -64.40 -20.83 -16.85
N MET A 18 -65.73 -20.83 -16.89
CA MET A 18 -66.55 -19.61 -16.79
C MET A 18 -66.49 -19.05 -15.34
N ALA A 19 -66.44 -19.88 -14.32
CA ALA A 19 -66.21 -19.48 -12.94
C ALA A 19 -64.79 -18.86 -12.73
N CYS A 20 -63.78 -19.40 -13.38
CA CYS A 20 -62.44 -18.79 -13.40
C CYS A 20 -62.38 -17.41 -14.11
N PHE A 21 -63.19 -17.23 -15.15
CA PHE A 21 -63.28 -15.90 -15.81
C PHE A 21 -64.07 -14.88 -14.99
N LEU A 22 -65.03 -15.30 -14.13
CA LEU A 22 -65.78 -14.39 -13.27
C LEU A 22 -64.99 -13.98 -12.02
N SER A 23 -63.91 -14.68 -11.64
CA SER A 23 -63.03 -14.27 -10.56
C SER A 23 -61.94 -13.25 -10.94
N PHE A 24 -61.91 -12.85 -12.23
CA PHE A 24 -60.99 -11.79 -12.70
C PHE A 24 -61.63 -10.42 -12.83
N SER A 25 -62.84 -10.23 -12.42
CA SER A 25 -63.51 -8.93 -12.47
C SER A 25 -63.71 -8.39 -11.05
N ASP A 26 -62.73 -7.78 -10.51
CA ASP A 26 -62.79 -6.61 -9.64
C ASP A 26 -61.39 -6.14 -9.22
N ILE A 27 -60.52 -6.00 -10.21
CA ILE A 27 -59.53 -4.94 -10.07
C ILE A 27 -60.33 -3.67 -10.37
N VAL A 28 -61.03 -3.15 -9.39
CA VAL A 28 -61.48 -1.77 -9.40
C VAL A 28 -60.18 -0.93 -9.50
N SER A 29 -59.82 -0.57 -10.72
CA SER A 29 -58.80 0.42 -10.96
C SER A 29 -59.37 1.77 -10.52
N GLY A 30 -59.44 1.97 -9.21
CA GLY A 30 -59.71 3.27 -8.63
C GLY A 30 -58.75 4.25 -9.26
N LYS A 31 -59.24 5.40 -9.71
CA LYS A 31 -58.38 6.46 -10.23
C LYS A 31 -57.29 6.75 -9.20
N ARG A 32 -56.03 6.72 -9.60
CA ARG A 32 -54.87 6.90 -8.69
C ARG A 32 -53.96 8.00 -9.22
N ILE A 33 -53.35 8.72 -8.32
CA ILE A 33 -52.29 9.69 -8.62
C ILE A 33 -51.03 9.30 -7.82
N GLN A 34 -49.91 9.21 -8.54
CA GLN A 34 -48.60 9.02 -7.95
C GLN A 34 -47.82 10.33 -7.93
N VAL A 35 -47.32 10.71 -6.80
CA VAL A 35 -46.53 11.91 -6.61
C VAL A 35 -45.28 11.63 -5.81
N ARG A 36 -44.27 12.46 -6.04
CA ARG A 36 -43.01 12.44 -5.34
C ARG A 36 -42.80 13.73 -4.55
N GLY A 37 -42.55 13.60 -3.26
CA GLY A 37 -42.10 14.71 -2.42
C GLY A 37 -40.62 14.57 -2.08
N ILE A 38 -39.91 15.68 -2.04
CA ILE A 38 -38.48 15.79 -1.72
C ILE A 38 -38.29 16.92 -0.72
N ALA A 39 -37.73 16.60 0.44
CA ALA A 39 -37.26 17.62 1.35
C ALA A 39 -35.74 17.65 1.41
N LYS A 40 -35.17 18.85 1.40
CA LYS A 40 -33.72 19.06 1.49
C LYS A 40 -33.41 20.06 2.59
N LYS A 41 -32.28 19.86 3.24
CA LYS A 41 -31.78 20.78 4.26
C LYS A 41 -30.27 20.84 4.23
N GLU A 42 -29.70 22.02 4.14
CA GLU A 42 -28.30 22.27 4.34
C GLU A 42 -28.04 22.53 5.83
N ILE A 43 -27.08 21.81 6.39
CA ILE A 43 -26.75 21.93 7.83
C ILE A 43 -25.23 21.86 8.02
N MET A 44 -24.72 22.66 8.94
CA MET A 44 -23.32 22.57 9.35
C MET A 44 -23.11 21.28 10.16
N PRO A 45 -22.06 20.50 9.84
CA PRO A 45 -21.72 19.34 10.66
C PRO A 45 -21.32 19.77 12.07
N ASN A 46 -21.61 18.93 13.04
CA ASN A 46 -21.25 19.15 14.44
C ASN A 46 -20.40 18.03 15.04
N SER A 47 -20.06 17.04 14.23
CA SER A 47 -19.13 15.96 14.55
C SER A 47 -18.28 15.62 13.35
N ALA A 48 -17.09 15.10 13.61
CA ALA A 48 -16.15 14.66 12.56
C ALA A 48 -15.37 13.43 13.02
N LYS A 49 -14.98 12.62 12.05
CA LYS A 49 -14.10 11.47 12.19
C LYS A 49 -12.86 11.66 11.34
N VAL A 50 -11.70 11.52 11.95
CA VAL A 50 -10.40 11.61 11.29
C VAL A 50 -9.73 10.25 11.35
N GLN A 51 -9.49 9.65 10.19
CA GLN A 51 -8.80 8.37 10.11
C GLN A 51 -7.29 8.61 9.98
N LEU A 52 -6.53 7.94 10.86
CA LEU A 52 -5.08 8.08 10.98
C LEU A 52 -4.41 6.70 10.93
N THR A 53 -3.21 6.65 10.35
CA THR A 53 -2.42 5.41 10.26
C THR A 53 -1.07 5.58 10.93
N ILE A 54 -0.83 4.79 11.95
CA ILE A 54 0.45 4.68 12.66
C ILE A 54 1.20 3.50 12.05
N GLN A 55 2.39 3.75 11.52
CA GLN A 55 3.25 2.71 10.98
C GLN A 55 4.60 2.75 11.67
N THR A 56 5.13 1.56 12.01
CA THR A 56 6.45 1.37 12.61
C THR A 56 7.13 0.17 11.99
N GLU A 57 8.44 0.22 11.88
CA GLU A 57 9.25 -0.81 11.24
C GLU A 57 10.48 -1.14 12.10
N ASP A 58 10.74 -2.42 12.29
CA ASP A 58 11.96 -2.91 12.89
C ASP A 58 12.26 -4.36 12.43
N LYS A 59 13.50 -4.79 12.56
CA LYS A 59 13.89 -6.19 12.34
C LYS A 59 13.21 -7.14 13.33
N ASN A 60 12.87 -6.64 14.52
CA ASN A 60 12.17 -7.36 15.57
C ASN A 60 10.72 -6.89 15.65
N LEU A 61 9.78 -7.81 15.44
CA LEU A 61 8.34 -7.52 15.45
C LEU A 61 7.86 -6.96 16.80
N ASP A 62 8.38 -7.49 17.92
CA ASP A 62 7.98 -7.03 19.26
C ASP A 62 8.41 -5.57 19.49
N LYS A 63 9.58 -5.21 18.97
CA LYS A 63 10.07 -3.84 19.04
C LYS A 63 9.22 -2.91 18.19
N ALA A 64 8.93 -3.29 16.94
CA ALA A 64 8.04 -2.52 16.06
C ALA A 64 6.66 -2.32 16.68
N SER A 65 6.09 -3.37 17.31
CA SER A 65 4.80 -3.33 18.00
C SER A 65 4.84 -2.40 19.22
N LYS A 66 5.90 -2.47 20.02
CA LYS A 66 6.09 -1.59 21.19
C LYS A 66 6.21 -0.12 20.78
N GLU A 67 6.97 0.17 19.74
CA GLU A 67 7.12 1.52 19.21
C GLU A 67 5.79 2.04 18.66
N ASN A 68 4.98 1.19 18.00
CA ASN A 68 3.64 1.54 17.54
C ASN A 68 2.74 1.98 18.70
N ALA A 69 2.71 1.20 19.78
CA ALA A 69 1.96 1.54 20.97
C ALA A 69 2.45 2.84 21.63
N GLN A 70 3.77 3.03 21.73
CA GLN A 70 4.36 4.27 22.27
C GLN A 70 4.00 5.48 21.42
N LYS A 71 3.97 5.35 20.11
CA LYS A 71 3.58 6.42 19.17
C LYS A 71 2.12 6.83 19.37
N LEU A 72 1.22 5.85 19.58
CA LEU A 72 -0.17 6.10 19.90
C LEU A 72 -0.32 6.84 21.26
N GLU A 73 0.35 6.40 22.30
CA GLU A 73 0.28 7.04 23.62
C GLU A 73 0.86 8.48 23.58
N LYS A 74 1.95 8.68 22.85
CA LYS A 74 2.52 10.02 22.64
C LYS A 74 1.56 10.93 21.85
N PHE A 75 0.85 10.37 20.86
CA PHE A 75 -0.20 11.08 20.14
C PHE A 75 -1.33 11.55 21.05
N LYS A 76 -1.86 10.67 21.92
CA LYS A 76 -2.89 11.00 22.91
C LYS A 76 -2.42 12.10 23.89
N SER A 77 -1.18 11.97 24.40
CA SER A 77 -0.59 12.98 25.30
C SER A 77 -0.49 14.36 24.65
N LEU A 78 0.01 14.41 23.41
CA LEU A 78 0.14 15.67 22.67
C LEU A 78 -1.22 16.29 22.29
N LEU A 79 -2.22 15.48 21.92
CA LEU A 79 -3.58 15.98 21.70
C LEU A 79 -4.12 16.69 22.95
N SER A 80 -4.04 16.03 24.09
CA SER A 80 -4.50 16.62 25.36
C SER A 80 -3.80 17.93 25.68
N LYS A 81 -2.48 18.02 25.46
CA LYS A 81 -1.66 19.20 25.76
C LYS A 81 -1.77 20.32 24.72
N SER A 82 -2.10 20.00 23.47
CA SER A 82 -2.33 20.97 22.40
C SER A 82 -3.70 21.66 22.49
N GLY A 83 -4.56 21.26 23.45
CA GLY A 83 -5.90 21.77 23.60
C GLY A 83 -6.91 21.20 22.59
N ALA A 84 -6.51 20.24 21.76
CA ALA A 84 -7.42 19.53 20.87
C ALA A 84 -8.29 18.57 21.68
N ARG A 85 -9.61 18.77 21.59
CA ARG A 85 -10.59 17.91 22.25
C ARG A 85 -11.02 16.80 21.29
N TYR A 86 -11.09 15.60 21.79
CA TYR A 86 -11.66 14.45 21.09
C TYR A 86 -12.61 13.70 22.01
N ASP A 87 -13.61 13.07 21.44
CA ASP A 87 -14.58 12.28 22.19
C ASP A 87 -14.11 10.84 22.33
N LYS A 88 -13.51 10.29 21.26
CA LYS A 88 -13.14 8.89 21.16
C LYS A 88 -11.95 8.67 20.25
N ILE A 89 -11.14 7.67 20.57
CA ILE A 89 -10.14 7.08 19.66
C ILE A 89 -10.39 5.59 19.59
N ASN A 90 -10.78 5.11 18.42
CA ASN A 90 -11.07 3.71 18.14
C ASN A 90 -9.98 3.10 17.25
N SER A 91 -9.55 1.89 17.55
CA SER A 91 -8.74 1.10 16.62
C SER A 91 -9.66 0.47 15.57
N THR A 92 -9.42 0.76 14.30
CA THR A 92 -10.22 0.23 13.19
C THR A 92 -9.54 -0.95 12.50
N SER A 93 -8.19 -0.96 12.49
CA SER A 93 -7.40 -2.05 11.94
C SER A 93 -6.04 -2.12 12.62
N TYR A 94 -5.52 -3.34 12.76
CA TYR A 94 -4.16 -3.61 13.20
C TYR A 94 -3.62 -4.78 12.39
N SER A 95 -2.55 -4.56 11.66
CA SER A 95 -1.89 -5.58 10.85
C SER A 95 -0.39 -5.58 11.04
N THR A 96 0.21 -6.73 10.78
CA THR A 96 1.65 -6.91 10.78
C THR A 96 2.06 -7.56 9.48
N ASP A 97 3.03 -6.96 8.79
CA ASP A 97 3.54 -7.43 7.52
C ASP A 97 5.03 -7.67 7.62
N LYS A 98 5.50 -8.67 6.90
CA LYS A 98 6.90 -9.01 6.79
C LYS A 98 7.37 -8.77 5.37
N SER A 99 8.34 -7.91 5.22
CA SER A 99 8.97 -7.59 3.95
C SER A 99 10.48 -7.83 4.01
N TYR A 100 11.12 -7.70 2.87
CA TYR A 100 12.56 -7.86 2.75
C TYR A 100 13.09 -6.70 1.92
N ASP A 101 14.14 -6.09 2.45
CA ASP A 101 14.90 -5.09 1.72
C ASP A 101 16.29 -5.64 1.36
N TRP A 102 16.89 -5.10 0.33
CA TRP A 102 18.24 -5.44 -0.08
C TRP A 102 19.16 -4.28 0.25
N ASP A 103 20.11 -4.55 1.14
CA ASP A 103 21.14 -3.58 1.49
C ASP A 103 22.49 -4.04 0.94
N THR A 104 23.39 -3.12 0.77
CA THR A 104 24.76 -3.42 0.32
C THR A 104 25.69 -3.31 1.51
N GLU A 105 26.20 -4.44 1.95
CA GLU A 105 27.24 -4.48 2.99
C GLU A 105 28.62 -4.56 2.36
N VAL A 106 29.55 -3.79 2.92
CA VAL A 106 30.95 -3.85 2.54
C VAL A 106 31.66 -4.82 3.44
N ILE A 107 32.06 -5.95 2.87
CA ILE A 107 32.86 -6.96 3.56
C ILE A 107 34.36 -6.72 3.30
N ASN A 108 35.19 -7.17 4.23
CA ASN A 108 36.66 -6.99 4.18
C ASN A 108 37.08 -5.50 4.04
N LYS A 109 36.33 -4.62 4.70
CA LYS A 109 36.59 -3.17 4.61
C LYS A 109 37.99 -2.83 5.12
N GLY A 110 38.78 -2.25 4.21
CA GLY A 110 40.16 -1.84 4.51
C GLY A 110 41.18 -2.99 4.49
N GLU A 111 40.75 -4.24 4.26
CA GLU A 111 41.66 -5.35 4.05
C GLU A 111 42.30 -5.28 2.67
N LYS A 112 43.58 -5.61 2.62
CA LYS A 112 44.40 -5.53 1.42
C LYS A 112 45.32 -6.72 1.33
N GLU A 113 45.63 -7.10 0.13
CA GLU A 113 46.67 -8.07 -0.19
C GLU A 113 47.61 -7.51 -1.28
N PHE A 114 48.76 -8.15 -1.45
CA PHE A 114 49.67 -7.80 -2.51
C PHE A 114 49.68 -8.88 -3.57
N LYS A 115 49.52 -8.45 -4.81
CA LYS A 115 49.52 -9.33 -5.98
C LYS A 115 50.83 -9.12 -6.77
N THR A 116 51.62 -10.20 -6.86
CA THR A 116 52.81 -10.20 -7.75
C THR A 116 52.45 -10.98 -9.01
N VAL A 117 52.72 -10.38 -10.16
CA VAL A 117 52.65 -11.02 -11.48
C VAL A 117 54.04 -11.05 -12.09
N LEU A 118 54.54 -12.24 -12.37
CA LEU A 118 55.76 -12.43 -13.16
C LEU A 118 55.39 -12.68 -14.62
N SER A 119 55.87 -11.85 -15.53
CA SER A 119 55.75 -12.06 -16.96
C SER A 119 56.92 -12.96 -17.42
N VAL A 120 56.57 -14.12 -17.97
CA VAL A 120 57.55 -15.12 -18.37
C VAL A 120 57.51 -15.33 -19.89
N GLU A 121 58.66 -15.27 -20.52
CA GLU A 121 58.86 -15.66 -21.91
C GLU A 121 59.36 -17.09 -22.00
N ALA A 122 58.83 -17.84 -22.98
CA ALA A 122 59.35 -19.13 -23.39
C ALA A 122 59.79 -19.08 -24.86
N ASP A 123 61.08 -19.08 -25.07
CA ASP A 123 61.68 -18.91 -26.37
C ASP A 123 62.07 -20.24 -27.02
N ASN A 124 62.05 -20.35 -28.36
CA ASN A 124 62.47 -21.53 -29.12
C ASN A 124 61.79 -22.83 -28.72
N ILE A 125 60.51 -22.81 -28.37
CA ILE A 125 59.71 -24.01 -28.17
C ILE A 125 59.31 -24.56 -29.54
N SER A 126 59.85 -25.74 -29.89
CA SER A 126 59.51 -26.44 -31.14
C SER A 126 58.06 -26.94 -31.09
N LEU A 127 57.47 -27.12 -32.26
CA LEU A 127 56.10 -27.68 -32.34
C LEU A 127 55.99 -29.08 -31.68
N ASN A 128 57.05 -29.86 -31.77
CA ASN A 128 57.14 -31.22 -31.17
C ASN A 128 57.14 -31.12 -29.62
N SER A 129 57.77 -30.12 -29.06
CA SER A 129 57.86 -29.89 -27.60
C SER A 129 56.69 -29.08 -27.04
N LEU A 130 55.89 -28.45 -27.90
CA LEU A 130 54.82 -27.54 -27.48
C LEU A 130 53.75 -28.26 -26.64
N LYS A 131 53.41 -29.50 -27.01
CA LYS A 131 52.44 -30.30 -26.25
C LYS A 131 52.92 -30.56 -24.82
N ASP A 132 54.17 -30.96 -24.65
CA ASP A 132 54.75 -31.23 -23.34
C ASP A 132 54.89 -29.94 -22.53
N PHE A 133 55.28 -28.82 -23.15
CA PHE A 133 55.36 -27.51 -22.54
C PHE A 133 53.98 -27.09 -21.99
N LEU A 134 52.93 -27.09 -22.82
CA LEU A 134 51.60 -26.72 -22.42
C LEU A 134 51.02 -27.65 -21.34
N SER A 135 51.34 -28.95 -21.41
CA SER A 135 50.92 -29.91 -20.38
C SER A 135 51.49 -29.55 -19.01
N VAL A 136 52.81 -29.18 -18.95
CA VAL A 136 53.44 -28.77 -17.71
C VAL A 136 52.81 -27.51 -17.16
N LEU A 137 52.55 -26.52 -18.01
CA LEU A 137 51.89 -25.26 -17.60
C LEU A 137 50.46 -25.50 -17.06
N ALA A 138 49.69 -26.35 -17.75
CA ALA A 138 48.33 -26.70 -17.31
C ALA A 138 48.30 -27.39 -15.95
N ASN A 139 49.25 -28.27 -15.67
CA ASN A 139 49.43 -28.91 -14.37
C ASN A 139 49.76 -27.92 -13.25
N GLU A 140 50.33 -26.76 -13.59
CA GLU A 140 50.61 -25.65 -12.71
C GLU A 140 49.48 -24.62 -12.69
N LYS A 141 48.33 -24.93 -13.32
CA LYS A 141 47.17 -24.04 -13.44
C LYS A 141 47.48 -22.75 -14.20
N ILE A 142 48.41 -22.77 -15.13
CA ILE A 142 48.73 -21.69 -16.04
C ILE A 142 48.08 -22.03 -17.39
N TYR A 143 46.95 -21.44 -17.69
CA TYR A 143 46.13 -21.76 -18.86
C TYR A 143 46.25 -20.75 -19.99
N GLU A 144 46.65 -19.50 -19.66
CA GLU A 144 46.81 -18.44 -20.64
C GLU A 144 48.26 -18.37 -21.14
N VAL A 145 48.46 -18.79 -22.37
CA VAL A 145 49.74 -18.69 -23.07
C VAL A 145 49.50 -17.95 -24.38
N LYS A 146 50.12 -16.80 -24.56
CA LYS A 146 50.04 -16.00 -25.78
C LYS A 146 51.35 -16.20 -26.59
N ARG A 147 51.23 -16.27 -27.91
CA ARG A 147 52.39 -16.31 -28.80
C ARG A 147 52.47 -14.97 -29.55
N ASN A 148 53.60 -14.32 -29.43
CA ASN A 148 53.81 -13.06 -30.15
C ASN A 148 54.20 -13.29 -31.62
N ALA A 149 54.30 -12.20 -32.41
CA ALA A 149 54.63 -12.25 -33.82
C ALA A 149 56.05 -12.83 -34.10
N GLN A 150 56.97 -12.77 -33.13
CA GLN A 150 58.29 -13.32 -33.18
C GLN A 150 58.35 -14.82 -32.83
N GLY A 151 57.22 -15.44 -32.52
CA GLY A 151 57.13 -16.83 -32.18
C GLY A 151 57.49 -17.19 -30.73
N VAL A 152 57.61 -16.17 -29.87
CA VAL A 152 57.88 -16.33 -28.44
C VAL A 152 56.55 -16.56 -27.71
N ASN A 153 56.50 -17.54 -26.82
CA ASN A 153 55.34 -17.79 -25.99
C ASN A 153 55.48 -16.96 -24.70
N ILE A 154 54.43 -16.27 -24.32
CA ILE A 154 54.36 -15.41 -23.12
C ILE A 154 53.24 -15.91 -22.21
N PHE A 155 53.53 -16.04 -20.94
CA PHE A 155 52.54 -16.37 -19.92
C PHE A 155 52.85 -15.65 -18.60
N GLU A 156 51.87 -15.65 -17.67
CA GLU A 156 52.01 -14.97 -16.40
C GLU A 156 51.91 -15.95 -15.24
N ILE A 157 52.68 -15.69 -14.18
CA ILE A 157 52.59 -16.36 -12.89
C ILE A 157 52.08 -15.30 -11.89
N GLU A 158 50.83 -15.44 -11.48
CA GLU A 158 50.21 -14.60 -10.46
C GLU A 158 50.25 -15.29 -9.10
N MET A 159 50.71 -14.56 -8.08
CA MET A 159 50.67 -14.97 -6.69
C MET A 159 50.25 -13.82 -5.78
N ARG A 160 49.56 -14.15 -4.69
CA ARG A 160 49.03 -13.17 -3.73
C ARG A 160 49.48 -13.53 -2.31
N ASP A 161 49.70 -12.51 -1.49
CA ASP A 161 50.06 -12.65 -0.09
C ASP A 161 49.76 -11.35 0.70
N GLU A 162 49.79 -11.42 2.01
CA GLU A 162 49.60 -10.28 2.92
C GLU A 162 50.75 -9.26 2.85
N SER A 163 51.92 -9.64 2.30
CA SER A 163 53.04 -8.71 2.12
C SER A 163 53.61 -8.77 0.71
N PRO A 164 54.13 -7.64 0.20
CA PRO A 164 54.72 -7.58 -1.15
C PRO A 164 55.90 -8.53 -1.31
N LYS A 165 56.72 -8.72 -0.26
CA LYS A 165 57.88 -9.60 -0.25
C LYS A 165 57.43 -11.07 -0.31
N ALA A 166 56.43 -11.45 0.43
CA ALA A 166 55.94 -12.84 0.43
C ALA A 166 55.24 -13.17 -0.90
N ALA A 167 54.46 -12.27 -1.45
CA ALA A 167 53.81 -12.46 -2.76
C ALA A 167 54.87 -12.64 -3.86
N TYR A 168 55.92 -11.86 -3.85
CA TYR A 168 57.04 -11.99 -4.81
C TYR A 168 57.79 -13.31 -4.61
N GLN A 169 58.12 -13.68 -3.36
CA GLN A 169 58.80 -14.93 -3.08
C GLN A 169 58.00 -16.14 -3.55
N LYS A 170 56.69 -16.18 -3.27
CA LYS A 170 55.80 -17.24 -3.77
C LYS A 170 55.79 -17.34 -5.29
N ALA A 171 55.82 -16.18 -5.98
CA ALA A 171 55.88 -16.15 -7.45
C ALA A 171 57.22 -16.69 -7.99
N LEU A 172 58.34 -16.33 -7.33
CA LEU A 172 59.64 -16.91 -7.67
C LEU A 172 59.73 -18.39 -7.39
N ASP A 173 59.22 -18.85 -6.27
CA ASP A 173 59.23 -20.26 -5.92
C ASP A 173 58.39 -21.08 -6.94
N LYS A 174 57.29 -20.54 -7.37
CA LYS A 174 56.46 -21.15 -8.44
C LYS A 174 57.18 -21.18 -9.77
N PHE A 175 57.87 -20.11 -10.14
CA PHE A 175 58.70 -20.06 -11.36
C PHE A 175 59.82 -21.10 -11.30
N ASN A 176 60.56 -21.17 -10.18
CA ASN A 176 61.65 -22.18 -10.00
C ASN A 176 61.12 -23.61 -10.05
N GLY A 177 59.96 -23.87 -9.42
CA GLY A 177 59.30 -25.16 -9.51
C GLY A 177 58.89 -25.55 -10.94
N LEU A 178 58.43 -24.56 -11.72
CA LEU A 178 58.11 -24.73 -13.12
C LEU A 178 59.38 -25.07 -13.94
N GLN A 179 60.49 -24.34 -13.71
CA GLN A 179 61.77 -24.63 -14.36
C GLN A 179 62.23 -26.07 -14.08
N GLN A 180 62.12 -26.56 -12.83
CA GLN A 180 62.47 -27.95 -12.48
C GLN A 180 61.63 -28.96 -13.26
N LYS A 181 60.30 -28.73 -13.35
CA LYS A 181 59.41 -29.63 -14.09
C LYS A 181 59.68 -29.63 -15.60
N LEU A 182 59.99 -28.46 -16.17
CA LEU A 182 60.42 -28.33 -17.56
C LEU A 182 61.77 -28.95 -17.83
N SER A 183 62.63 -29.05 -16.82
CA SER A 183 63.96 -29.68 -16.92
C SER A 183 63.87 -31.15 -17.36
N SER A 184 62.91 -31.90 -16.87
CA SER A 184 62.69 -33.32 -17.28
C SER A 184 62.29 -33.47 -18.74
N LYS A 185 61.91 -32.36 -19.41
CA LYS A 185 61.53 -32.28 -20.82
C LYS A 185 62.61 -31.56 -21.68
N GLY A 186 63.75 -31.22 -21.09
CA GLY A 186 64.81 -30.50 -21.80
C GLY A 186 64.41 -29.02 -22.08
N LEU A 187 63.48 -28.44 -21.36
CA LEU A 187 62.92 -27.12 -21.62
C LEU A 187 63.24 -26.13 -20.51
N ARG A 188 64.10 -26.45 -19.55
CA ARG A 188 64.41 -25.61 -18.38
C ARG A 188 64.90 -24.20 -18.79
N ASP A 189 65.88 -24.13 -19.67
CA ASP A 189 66.55 -22.90 -20.07
C ASP A 189 65.77 -22.14 -21.15
N LYS A 190 64.57 -22.63 -21.50
CA LYS A 190 63.69 -21.99 -22.48
C LYS A 190 62.80 -20.93 -21.88
N ILE A 191 62.64 -20.87 -20.54
CA ILE A 191 61.81 -19.88 -19.86
C ILE A 191 62.68 -18.89 -19.09
N LYS A 192 62.32 -17.59 -19.18
CA LYS A 192 62.97 -16.48 -18.46
C LYS A 192 61.92 -15.51 -17.98
N ILE A 193 62.15 -14.89 -16.82
CA ILE A 193 61.35 -13.75 -16.34
C ILE A 193 61.77 -12.52 -17.15
N VAL A 194 60.84 -11.81 -17.76
CA VAL A 194 61.07 -10.61 -18.54
C VAL A 194 60.46 -9.36 -17.92
N GLY A 195 59.62 -9.51 -16.91
CA GLY A 195 59.04 -8.43 -16.18
C GLY A 195 58.30 -8.91 -14.93
N PHE A 196 58.03 -7.97 -14.03
CA PHE A 196 57.16 -8.24 -12.90
C PHE A 196 56.39 -6.97 -12.48
N THR A 197 55.21 -7.16 -11.88
CA THR A 197 54.53 -6.12 -11.14
C THR A 197 54.26 -6.64 -9.73
N ASN A 198 54.08 -5.69 -8.80
CA ASN A 198 53.72 -5.97 -7.42
C ASN A 198 52.78 -4.88 -6.94
N ASP A 199 51.49 -5.17 -7.01
CA ASP A 199 50.42 -4.21 -6.79
C ASP A 199 49.69 -4.50 -5.50
N GLU A 200 49.28 -3.45 -4.77
CA GLU A 200 48.34 -3.55 -3.68
C GLU A 200 46.93 -3.73 -4.23
N VAL A 201 46.21 -4.72 -3.78
CA VAL A 201 44.84 -5.04 -4.23
C VAL A 201 43.91 -5.01 -3.01
N SER A 202 42.86 -4.22 -3.11
CA SER A 202 41.82 -4.22 -2.07
C SER A 202 41.01 -5.53 -2.10
N LEU A 203 40.76 -6.08 -0.92
CA LEU A 203 39.87 -7.21 -0.73
C LEU A 203 38.43 -6.78 -0.45
N GLU A 204 38.18 -5.50 -0.40
CA GLU A 204 36.87 -4.93 -0.16
C GLU A 204 35.89 -5.39 -1.26
N LYS A 205 34.79 -6.00 -0.83
CA LYS A 205 33.71 -6.43 -1.72
C LYS A 205 32.41 -5.87 -1.24
N ARG A 206 31.54 -5.57 -2.18
CA ARG A 206 30.15 -5.20 -1.90
C ARG A 206 29.27 -6.40 -2.14
N GLU A 207 28.58 -6.82 -1.08
CA GLU A 207 27.63 -7.93 -1.17
C GLU A 207 26.22 -7.44 -0.86
N SER A 208 25.25 -7.87 -1.66
CA SER A 208 23.84 -7.60 -1.40
C SER A 208 23.34 -8.55 -0.31
N VAL A 209 22.92 -7.98 0.82
CA VAL A 209 22.43 -8.73 1.97
C VAL A 209 20.93 -8.48 2.09
N LYS A 210 20.17 -9.56 2.18
CA LYS A 210 18.73 -9.52 2.38
C LYS A 210 18.42 -9.21 3.85
N LYS A 211 17.79 -8.07 4.12
CA LYS A 211 17.35 -7.66 5.47
C LYS A 211 15.86 -7.88 5.63
N GLU A 212 15.48 -8.54 6.70
CA GLU A 212 14.08 -8.71 7.08
C GLU A 212 13.60 -7.45 7.80
N ILE A 213 12.41 -6.96 7.41
CA ILE A 213 11.73 -5.82 8.00
C ILE A 213 10.32 -6.26 8.39
N ASN A 214 9.98 -6.09 9.66
CA ASN A 214 8.63 -6.28 10.15
C ASN A 214 7.96 -4.91 10.27
N THR A 215 6.84 -4.73 9.60
CA THR A 215 6.04 -3.51 9.58
C THR A 215 4.78 -3.73 10.40
N VAL A 216 4.52 -2.85 11.35
CA VAL A 216 3.26 -2.81 12.11
C VAL A 216 2.47 -1.61 11.65
N THR A 217 1.26 -1.85 11.15
CA THR A 217 0.32 -0.83 10.71
C THR A 217 -0.91 -0.84 11.61
N HIS A 218 -1.18 0.28 12.25
CA HIS A 218 -2.32 0.48 13.14
C HIS A 218 -3.14 1.68 12.67
N THR A 219 -4.35 1.42 12.19
CA THR A 219 -5.29 2.46 11.79
C THR A 219 -6.23 2.78 12.94
N ILE A 220 -6.33 4.05 13.25
CA ILE A 220 -7.21 4.57 14.29
C ILE A 220 -8.18 5.60 13.71
N GLU A 221 -9.33 5.72 14.32
CA GLU A 221 -10.34 6.75 14.03
C GLU A 221 -10.48 7.65 15.26
N VAL A 222 -10.30 8.95 15.05
CA VAL A 222 -10.47 9.97 16.08
C VAL A 222 -11.81 10.69 15.84
N GLU A 223 -12.75 10.52 16.77
CA GLU A 223 -14.04 11.20 16.74
C GLU A 223 -13.97 12.48 17.57
N THR A 224 -14.50 13.59 17.05
CA THR A 224 -14.53 14.87 17.74
C THR A 224 -15.77 15.70 17.39
N ARG A 225 -16.29 16.43 18.39
CA ARG A 225 -17.25 17.52 18.23
C ARG A 225 -16.59 18.89 18.22
N ASP A 226 -15.29 18.94 18.48
CA ASP A 226 -14.53 20.18 18.44
C ASP A 226 -14.12 20.53 17.00
N MET A 227 -15.09 20.95 16.21
CA MET A 227 -14.94 21.25 14.80
C MET A 227 -13.85 22.30 14.51
N LYS A 228 -13.54 23.18 15.47
CA LYS A 228 -12.54 24.24 15.32
C LYS A 228 -11.11 23.71 15.46
N ASN A 229 -10.95 22.62 16.17
CA ASN A 229 -9.64 22.03 16.50
C ASN A 229 -9.29 20.76 15.72
N ILE A 230 -10.07 20.39 14.70
CA ILE A 230 -9.75 19.27 13.80
C ILE A 230 -8.35 19.43 13.20
N GLY A 231 -7.99 20.66 12.82
CA GLY A 231 -6.66 20.97 12.30
C GLY A 231 -5.53 20.65 13.28
N ASN A 232 -5.76 20.82 14.57
CA ASN A 232 -4.76 20.46 15.60
C ASN A 232 -4.58 18.94 15.70
N ILE A 233 -5.66 18.15 15.55
CA ILE A 233 -5.56 16.68 15.50
C ILE A 233 -4.65 16.26 14.35
N ILE A 234 -4.85 16.83 13.17
CA ILE A 234 -4.04 16.56 11.98
C ILE A 234 -2.59 17.04 12.18
N SER A 235 -2.40 18.23 12.77
CA SER A 235 -1.06 18.77 13.02
C SER A 235 -0.24 17.87 13.96
N VAL A 236 -0.86 17.41 15.06
CA VAL A 236 -0.22 16.47 16.01
C VAL A 236 0.14 15.14 15.29
N ALA A 237 -0.79 14.60 14.50
CA ALA A 237 -0.54 13.37 13.74
C ALA A 237 0.66 13.54 12.80
N GLN A 238 0.70 14.60 12.01
CA GLN A 238 1.78 14.84 11.06
C GLN A 238 3.14 15.07 11.72
N ILE A 239 3.17 15.74 12.88
CA ILE A 239 4.43 15.96 13.60
C ILE A 239 4.98 14.67 14.16
N LEU A 240 4.13 13.72 14.53
CA LEU A 240 4.54 12.39 14.93
C LEU A 240 4.78 11.44 13.74
N GLY A 241 4.68 11.91 12.50
CA GLY A 241 4.78 11.06 11.33
C GLY A 241 3.66 10.00 11.27
N ILE A 242 2.49 10.31 11.83
CA ILE A 242 1.28 9.52 11.70
C ILE A 242 0.60 9.94 10.39
N GLY A 243 0.32 8.98 9.53
CA GLY A 243 -0.32 9.22 8.26
C GLY A 243 -1.78 9.65 8.44
N THR A 244 -2.22 10.58 7.61
CA THR A 244 -3.63 10.95 7.50
C THR A 244 -4.18 10.33 6.22
N ASN A 245 -5.28 9.60 6.30
CA ASN A 245 -5.85 8.90 5.13
C ASN A 245 -6.62 9.84 4.17
N GLY A 246 -6.34 11.12 4.24
CA GLY A 246 -6.71 12.09 3.21
C GLY A 246 -8.12 12.66 3.28
N TYR A 247 -9.04 12.12 4.10
CA TYR A 247 -10.38 12.70 4.23
C TYR A 247 -10.86 12.74 5.67
N ILE A 248 -11.71 13.74 5.94
CA ILE A 248 -12.42 13.91 7.19
C ILE A 248 -13.87 13.56 6.91
N GLU A 249 -14.41 12.60 7.62
CA GLU A 249 -15.84 12.31 7.55
C GLU A 249 -16.58 13.24 8.50
N TYR A 250 -17.46 14.06 7.93
CA TYR A 250 -18.31 14.96 8.70
C TYR A 250 -19.68 14.34 8.92
N ASP A 251 -20.23 14.51 10.13
CA ASP A 251 -21.54 13.97 10.48
C ASP A 251 -22.31 14.96 11.38
N ILE A 252 -23.52 14.56 11.73
CA ILE A 252 -24.44 15.35 12.55
C ILE A 252 -24.95 14.47 13.68
N ASP A 253 -24.80 14.93 14.90
CA ASP A 253 -25.48 14.34 16.04
C ASP A 253 -27.00 14.51 15.86
N ASN A 254 -27.77 13.55 16.34
CA ASN A 254 -29.24 13.52 16.20
C ASN A 254 -29.73 13.42 14.74
N LYS A 255 -28.98 12.76 13.88
CA LYS A 255 -29.34 12.53 12.49
C LYS A 255 -30.76 11.99 12.31
N GLN A 256 -31.19 11.05 13.18
CA GLN A 256 -32.53 10.48 13.14
C GLN A 256 -33.62 11.55 13.24
N LYS A 257 -33.53 12.47 14.20
CA LYS A 257 -34.50 13.57 14.36
C LYS A 257 -34.59 14.45 13.12
N LEU A 258 -33.44 14.70 12.49
CA LEU A 258 -33.39 15.48 11.25
C LEU A 258 -34.02 14.71 10.09
N GLU A 259 -33.77 13.41 10.01
CA GLU A 259 -34.36 12.55 8.99
C GLU A 259 -35.88 12.49 9.13
N ASP A 260 -36.38 12.34 10.35
CA ASP A 260 -37.82 12.33 10.63
C ASP A 260 -38.48 13.66 10.21
N GLU A 261 -37.87 14.81 10.53
CA GLU A 261 -38.31 16.15 10.05
C GLU A 261 -38.33 16.22 8.50
N LEU A 262 -37.32 15.71 7.86
CA LEU A 262 -37.25 15.72 6.40
C LEU A 262 -38.29 14.79 5.75
N TYR A 263 -38.57 13.63 6.35
CA TYR A 263 -39.63 12.74 5.87
C TYR A 263 -41.01 13.41 5.99
N GLU A 264 -41.29 14.06 7.12
CA GLU A 264 -42.52 14.80 7.31
C GLU A 264 -42.68 15.91 6.25
N ASN A 265 -41.62 16.67 6.00
CA ASN A 265 -41.63 17.74 5.00
C ASN A 265 -41.74 17.17 3.55
N ALA A 266 -41.10 16.05 3.24
CA ALA A 266 -41.24 15.38 1.95
C ALA A 266 -42.69 14.88 1.72
N TYR A 267 -43.32 14.32 2.79
CA TYR A 267 -44.72 13.96 2.72
C TYR A 267 -45.65 15.16 2.46
N LYS A 268 -45.47 16.27 3.20
CA LYS A 268 -46.22 17.52 2.99
C LYS A 268 -46.06 18.04 1.58
N GLU A 269 -44.86 17.99 1.02
CA GLU A 269 -44.60 18.41 -0.36
C GLU A 269 -45.32 17.51 -1.38
N ALA A 270 -45.28 16.20 -1.20
CA ALA A 270 -46.00 15.26 -2.07
C ALA A 270 -47.51 15.52 -2.03
N LEU A 271 -48.07 15.68 -0.84
CA LEU A 271 -49.50 15.99 -0.64
C LEU A 271 -49.89 17.29 -1.36
N LYS A 272 -49.09 18.35 -1.18
CA LYS A 272 -49.31 19.64 -1.85
C LYS A 272 -49.27 19.50 -3.39
N LYS A 273 -48.32 18.73 -3.93
CA LYS A 273 -48.23 18.46 -5.39
C LYS A 273 -49.49 17.73 -5.89
N ALA A 274 -49.96 16.70 -5.17
CA ALA A 274 -51.19 16.01 -5.54
C ALA A 274 -52.40 16.99 -5.57
N GLN A 275 -52.54 17.82 -4.53
CA GLN A 275 -53.61 18.80 -4.45
C GLN A 275 -53.54 19.82 -5.58
N VAL A 276 -52.37 20.34 -5.95
CA VAL A 276 -52.19 21.31 -7.05
C VAL A 276 -52.56 20.66 -8.37
N ILE A 277 -52.17 19.38 -8.63
CA ILE A 277 -52.50 18.68 -9.86
C ILE A 277 -54.03 18.47 -9.96
N LEU A 278 -54.66 18.02 -8.88
CA LEU A 278 -56.09 17.73 -8.85
C LEU A 278 -56.94 19.01 -8.84
N GLY A 279 -56.44 20.12 -8.33
CA GLY A 279 -57.16 21.40 -8.39
C GLY A 279 -57.44 21.95 -9.78
N LYS A 280 -56.97 21.25 -10.82
CA LYS A 280 -57.29 21.49 -12.24
C LYS A 280 -58.26 20.47 -12.82
N THR A 281 -58.85 19.62 -12.03
CA THR A 281 -59.75 18.51 -12.36
C THR A 281 -60.93 18.52 -11.39
N ASP A 282 -62.01 17.80 -11.74
CA ASP A 282 -63.14 17.58 -10.86
C ASP A 282 -62.94 16.42 -9.89
N LEU A 283 -61.68 15.94 -9.71
CA LEU A 283 -61.33 14.84 -8.85
C LEU A 283 -60.87 15.33 -7.49
N ASN A 284 -61.23 14.59 -6.44
CA ASN A 284 -60.80 14.85 -5.08
C ASN A 284 -59.82 13.79 -4.61
N LEU A 285 -58.83 14.22 -3.84
CA LEU A 285 -57.82 13.35 -3.22
C LEU A 285 -58.45 12.59 -2.05
N LYS A 286 -58.25 11.27 -2.03
CA LYS A 286 -58.55 10.40 -0.90
C LYS A 286 -57.28 10.04 -0.11
N ASN A 287 -57.40 9.04 0.73
CA ASN A 287 -56.27 8.58 1.53
C ASN A 287 -55.14 7.97 0.67
N PRO A 288 -53.92 8.03 1.17
CA PRO A 288 -52.80 7.36 0.51
C PRO A 288 -53.02 5.83 0.54
N VAL A 289 -52.81 5.20 -0.59
CA VAL A 289 -52.89 3.73 -0.78
C VAL A 289 -51.51 3.11 -0.52
N THR A 290 -50.47 3.79 -1.00
CA THR A 290 -49.09 3.33 -0.82
C THR A 290 -48.19 4.51 -0.50
N ILE A 291 -47.35 4.34 0.49
CA ILE A 291 -46.27 5.26 0.82
C ILE A 291 -44.96 4.45 0.80
N THR A 292 -44.03 4.87 -0.06
CA THR A 292 -42.75 4.17 -0.19
C THR A 292 -41.63 5.16 0.00
N ASP A 293 -40.76 4.88 0.93
CA ASP A 293 -39.45 5.49 1.00
C ASP A 293 -38.49 4.67 0.13
N LYS A 294 -38.23 5.18 -1.06
CA LYS A 294 -37.03 4.75 -1.79
C LYS A 294 -35.91 5.65 -1.33
N SER A 295 -35.33 5.36 -0.19
CA SER A 295 -34.05 5.94 0.22
C SER A 295 -33.01 5.54 -0.84
N GLN A 296 -32.91 6.29 -1.91
CA GLN A 296 -31.66 6.40 -2.62
C GLN A 296 -30.70 6.95 -1.57
N GLY A 297 -29.72 6.14 -1.20
CA GLY A 297 -28.85 6.33 -0.06
C GLY A 297 -28.44 7.77 0.09
N VAL A 298 -28.22 8.19 1.32
CA VAL A 298 -27.66 9.51 1.64
C VAL A 298 -26.80 9.92 0.46
N ILE A 299 -27.23 10.95 -0.29
CA ILE A 299 -26.31 11.60 -1.21
C ILE A 299 -25.27 12.16 -0.27
N ARG A 300 -24.24 11.33 0.00
CA ARG A 300 -23.06 11.84 0.69
C ARG A 300 -22.67 13.02 -0.18
N PRO A 301 -22.57 14.22 0.39
CA PRO A 301 -21.99 15.30 -0.39
C PRO A 301 -20.72 14.68 -0.95
N TYR A 302 -20.56 14.77 -2.25
CA TYR A 302 -19.31 14.41 -2.88
C TYR A 302 -18.29 15.09 -1.98
N SER A 303 -17.62 14.30 -1.15
CA SER A 303 -16.54 14.84 -0.36
C SER A 303 -15.59 15.33 -1.44
N ASP A 304 -15.55 16.66 -1.61
CA ASP A 304 -14.56 17.29 -2.45
C ASP A 304 -13.20 16.81 -1.91
N TYR A 305 -12.73 15.73 -2.48
CA TYR A 305 -11.51 15.01 -2.19
C TYR A 305 -10.27 15.84 -2.55
N ASN A 306 -10.27 17.12 -2.28
CA ASN A 306 -9.19 17.98 -2.70
C ASN A 306 -8.33 18.54 -1.57
N TYR A 307 -8.32 17.86 -0.42
CA TYR A 307 -7.17 17.97 0.47
C TYR A 307 -6.59 16.57 0.67
N ASN A 308 -5.89 16.09 -0.36
CA ASN A 308 -4.93 15.01 -0.23
C ASN A 308 -3.78 15.47 0.68
N TYR A 309 -4.05 15.62 1.97
CA TYR A 309 -3.01 15.60 2.98
C TYR A 309 -2.54 14.15 3.13
N TYR A 310 -1.89 13.62 2.11
CA TYR A 310 -1.00 12.50 2.29
C TYR A 310 0.16 12.99 3.13
N GLY A 311 -0.03 13.06 4.44
CA GLY A 311 1.08 13.15 5.35
C GLY A 311 1.87 11.86 5.17
N ASN A 312 3.13 11.98 4.72
CA ASN A 312 4.02 10.83 4.63
C ASN A 312 4.04 10.13 5.98
N VAL A 313 3.67 8.86 5.99
CA VAL A 313 3.87 8.01 7.17
C VAL A 313 5.37 7.89 7.38
N LEU A 314 5.86 8.38 8.51
CA LEU A 314 7.25 8.20 8.88
C LEU A 314 7.34 6.99 9.82
N THR A 315 8.08 5.99 9.39
CA THR A 315 8.37 4.80 10.19
C THR A 315 9.51 5.04 11.20
N ASP A 316 10.22 6.16 11.08
CA ASP A 316 11.37 6.51 11.92
C ASP A 316 10.98 6.69 13.39
N SER A 317 11.54 5.84 14.24
CA SER A 317 11.35 5.87 15.70
C SER A 317 12.02 7.07 16.39
N LYS A 318 12.97 7.77 15.75
CA LYS A 318 13.66 8.95 16.32
C LYS A 318 12.70 10.06 16.76
N ILE A 319 11.50 10.12 16.19
CA ILE A 319 10.48 11.07 16.64
C ILE A 319 10.05 10.82 18.08
N LEU A 320 10.15 9.59 18.56
CA LEU A 320 9.83 9.20 19.95
C LEU A 320 10.87 9.71 20.97
N GLU A 321 12.09 9.99 20.53
CA GLU A 321 13.17 10.49 21.38
C GLU A 321 13.03 12.00 21.66
N LYS A 322 12.27 12.74 20.84
CA LYS A 322 12.06 14.18 21.00
C LYS A 322 11.25 14.50 22.25
N SER A 323 11.60 15.61 22.90
CA SER A 323 10.87 16.07 24.08
C SER A 323 9.45 16.51 23.70
N GLU A 324 8.50 16.35 24.62
CA GLU A 324 7.12 16.83 24.39
C GLU A 324 7.05 18.33 24.11
N LYS A 325 7.88 19.14 24.79
CA LYS A 325 7.93 20.58 24.56
C LYS A 325 8.31 20.90 23.12
N GLU A 326 9.38 20.30 22.62
CA GLU A 326 9.80 20.48 21.20
C GLU A 326 8.69 20.12 20.21
N LEU A 327 7.96 19.04 20.48
CA LEU A 327 6.86 18.61 19.63
C LEU A 327 5.65 19.56 19.69
N LEU A 328 5.31 20.07 20.88
CA LEU A 328 4.22 21.05 21.04
C LEU A 328 4.55 22.39 20.38
N ASP A 329 5.79 22.85 20.47
CA ASP A 329 6.26 24.05 19.77
C ASP A 329 6.02 23.90 18.27
N LYS A 330 6.41 22.74 17.68
CA LYS A 330 6.14 22.42 16.28
C LYS A 330 4.66 22.31 15.92
N VAL A 331 3.82 21.80 16.82
CA VAL A 331 2.36 21.77 16.62
C VAL A 331 1.80 23.19 16.52
N SER A 332 2.27 24.09 17.38
CA SER A 332 1.82 25.49 17.39
C SER A 332 2.26 26.25 16.13
N GLU A 333 3.45 25.96 15.61
CA GLU A 333 3.97 26.54 14.36
C GLU A 333 3.20 26.01 13.13
N LYS A 334 2.85 24.72 13.14
CA LYS A 334 2.16 24.04 12.03
C LYS A 334 0.64 24.09 12.17
N ARG A 335 0.08 25.30 12.22
CA ARG A 335 -1.36 25.47 12.40
C ARG A 335 -2.12 25.13 11.12
N ILE A 336 -2.80 23.98 11.11
CA ILE A 336 -3.70 23.59 10.03
C ILE A 336 -5.09 24.14 10.33
N VAL A 337 -5.69 24.83 9.35
CA VAL A 337 -7.06 25.33 9.45
C VAL A 337 -7.96 24.47 8.57
N VAL A 338 -8.98 23.88 9.18
CA VAL A 338 -9.99 23.07 8.48
C VAL A 338 -11.33 23.79 8.58
N ASN A 339 -11.93 24.08 7.43
CA ASN A 339 -13.25 24.71 7.34
C ASN A 339 -14.27 23.68 6.85
N PRO A 340 -15.13 23.14 7.72
CA PRO A 340 -16.14 22.20 7.31
C PRO A 340 -17.18 22.88 6.40
N ARG A 341 -17.63 22.16 5.38
CA ARG A 341 -18.73 22.60 4.51
C ARG A 341 -20.06 22.12 5.07
N LYS A 342 -21.14 22.79 4.67
CA LYS A 342 -22.48 22.32 4.94
C LYS A 342 -22.73 20.97 4.31
N LEU A 343 -23.47 20.12 5.01
CA LEU A 343 -23.95 18.85 4.54
C LEU A 343 -25.34 19.03 3.92
N ASP A 344 -25.53 18.47 2.72
CA ASP A 344 -26.83 18.41 2.05
C ASP A 344 -27.53 17.11 2.41
N ILE A 345 -28.59 17.18 3.18
CA ILE A 345 -29.39 16.01 3.53
C ILE A 345 -30.73 16.12 2.81
N SER A 346 -31.12 15.06 2.12
CA SER A 346 -32.40 14.98 1.45
C SER A 346 -33.11 13.67 1.74
N LYS A 347 -34.44 13.76 1.89
CA LYS A 347 -35.33 12.60 1.95
C LYS A 347 -36.39 12.71 0.87
N MET A 348 -36.82 11.57 0.40
CA MET A 348 -37.78 11.48 -0.72
C MET A 348 -38.84 10.42 -0.37
N VAL A 349 -40.08 10.77 -0.60
CA VAL A 349 -41.21 9.84 -0.49
C VAL A 349 -41.98 9.77 -1.81
N TYR A 350 -42.41 8.59 -2.16
CA TYR A 350 -43.36 8.34 -3.24
C TYR A 350 -44.68 7.95 -2.62
N ILE A 351 -45.73 8.62 -3.02
CA ILE A 351 -47.07 8.39 -2.49
C ILE A 351 -48.05 8.17 -3.64
N GLU A 352 -48.81 7.11 -3.54
CA GLU A 352 -49.95 6.84 -4.39
C GLU A 352 -51.22 7.14 -3.62
N PHE A 353 -52.02 8.05 -4.11
CA PHE A 353 -53.33 8.38 -3.56
C PHE A 353 -54.44 7.85 -4.45
N GLU A 354 -55.52 7.43 -3.83
CA GLU A 354 -56.78 7.17 -4.48
C GLU A 354 -57.52 8.50 -4.75
N MET A 355 -58.27 8.54 -5.83
CA MET A 355 -59.11 9.68 -6.22
C MET A 355 -60.55 9.20 -6.46
N ASN A 356 -61.51 10.06 -6.27
CA ASN A 356 -62.94 9.82 -6.60
C ASN A 356 -63.36 10.61 -7.84
#